data_3c7f173174fbc7fcfbd8d93f662d2a7c
#
_entry.id   3c7f173174fbc7fcfbd8d93f662d2a7c
#
_cell.length_a   1.000
_cell.length_b   1.000
_cell.length_c   1.000
_cell.angle_alpha   90.00
_cell.angle_beta   90.00
_cell.angle_gamma   90.00
#
_symmetry.space_group_name_H-M   'P 1'
#
loop_
_entity.id
_entity.type
_entity.pdbx_description
1 polymer ?
#
loop_
_entity_poly.entity_id
_entity_poly.type
_entity_poly.pdbx_seq_one_letter_code
_entity_poly.pdbx_strand_id
1 'polypeptide(L)'
;MAELVLTAPMAAVATRELVSRLERALALFPELGDEQVTVGVTASRKLDGLAFPSERLIRLNPYRRKQVPYFTIGHELTHLVQPPGLPLIPSGEVQCDIWTLARDPLFLDEKPCYLEVDCDGRKWRRHAHAVRELCRRAVEIRQRNRRYIVWLRERLSDYFHRPEPEQPSLFDTTPPDATRTA
;
A
#
# COMPACT_ATOMS: atom_id res chain seq x y z
N MET A 1 -17.68 11.67 -9.15
CA MET A 1 -16.89 10.45 -8.82
C MET A 1 -16.44 9.84 -10.12
N ALA A 2 -15.16 9.49 -10.24
CA ALA A 2 -14.62 8.97 -11.49
C ALA A 2 -15.43 7.75 -12.00
N GLU A 3 -15.67 7.70 -13.30
CA GLU A 3 -16.40 6.61 -13.96
C GLU A 3 -15.41 5.49 -14.34
N LEU A 4 -15.73 4.25 -13.97
CA LEU A 4 -14.96 3.08 -14.35
C LEU A 4 -15.36 2.61 -15.75
N VAL A 5 -14.39 2.55 -16.66
CA VAL A 5 -14.58 2.01 -18.01
C VAL A 5 -13.65 0.82 -18.22
N LEU A 6 -14.21 -0.31 -18.63
CA LEU A 6 -13.41 -1.50 -18.96
C LEU A 6 -13.17 -1.57 -20.47
N THR A 7 -11.92 -1.83 -20.88
CA THR A 7 -11.64 -2.18 -22.27
C THR A 7 -12.33 -3.50 -22.61
N ALA A 8 -12.65 -3.74 -23.90
CA ALA A 8 -13.28 -4.99 -24.32
C ALA A 8 -12.52 -6.26 -23.87
N PRO A 9 -11.17 -6.32 -23.93
CA PRO A 9 -10.42 -7.45 -23.37
C PRO A 9 -10.57 -7.58 -21.85
N MET A 10 -10.64 -6.47 -21.09
CA MET A 10 -10.84 -6.53 -19.64
C MET A 10 -12.27 -6.98 -19.32
N ALA A 11 -13.28 -6.44 -20.00
CA ALA A 11 -14.68 -6.82 -19.80
C ALA A 11 -14.93 -8.31 -20.05
N ALA A 12 -14.21 -8.91 -21.01
CA ALA A 12 -14.32 -10.34 -21.34
C ALA A 12 -13.77 -11.26 -20.21
N VAL A 13 -12.86 -10.77 -19.34
CA VAL A 13 -12.21 -11.58 -18.30
C VAL A 13 -12.52 -11.13 -16.88
N ALA A 14 -13.08 -9.95 -16.71
CA ALA A 14 -13.39 -9.38 -15.41
C ALA A 14 -14.52 -10.16 -14.73
N THR A 15 -14.24 -10.67 -13.54
CA THR A 15 -15.28 -11.22 -12.67
C THR A 15 -16.06 -10.08 -12.00
N ARG A 16 -17.28 -10.34 -11.52
CA ARG A 16 -18.05 -9.38 -10.72
C ARG A 16 -17.26 -8.87 -9.51
N GLU A 17 -16.47 -9.76 -8.90
CA GLU A 17 -15.64 -9.41 -7.77
C GLU A 17 -14.53 -8.44 -8.16
N LEU A 18 -13.84 -8.65 -9.30
CA LEU A 18 -12.83 -7.71 -9.78
C LEU A 18 -13.43 -6.34 -10.06
N VAL A 19 -14.59 -6.27 -10.70
CA VAL A 19 -15.31 -5.01 -10.97
C VAL A 19 -15.61 -4.29 -9.65
N SER A 20 -16.19 -4.99 -8.67
CA SER A 20 -16.48 -4.41 -7.35
C SER A 20 -15.21 -3.94 -6.63
N ARG A 21 -14.09 -4.63 -6.77
CA ARG A 21 -12.80 -4.20 -6.21
C ARG A 21 -12.29 -2.92 -6.88
N LEU A 22 -12.42 -2.82 -8.19
CA LEU A 22 -12.04 -1.63 -8.96
C LEU A 22 -12.88 -0.42 -8.54
N GLU A 23 -14.20 -0.57 -8.46
CA GLU A 23 -15.13 0.49 -8.05
C GLU A 23 -14.80 0.97 -6.63
N ARG A 24 -14.61 0.06 -5.68
CA ARG A 24 -14.26 0.40 -4.29
C ARG A 24 -12.91 1.09 -4.19
N ALA A 25 -11.90 0.64 -4.94
CA ALA A 25 -10.60 1.29 -4.96
C ALA A 25 -10.70 2.69 -5.57
N LEU A 26 -11.40 2.83 -6.72
CA LEU A 26 -11.58 4.10 -7.42
C LEU A 26 -12.32 5.14 -6.57
N ALA A 27 -13.30 4.72 -5.78
CA ALA A 27 -14.02 5.61 -4.86
C ALA A 27 -13.12 6.27 -3.81
N LEU A 28 -11.93 5.72 -3.56
CA LEU A 28 -10.93 6.28 -2.65
C LEU A 28 -9.99 7.31 -3.33
N PHE A 29 -10.21 7.62 -4.61
CA PHE A 29 -9.43 8.60 -5.38
C PHE A 29 -10.30 9.78 -5.83
N PRO A 30 -10.83 10.60 -4.90
CA PRO A 30 -11.72 11.72 -5.25
C PRO A 30 -11.03 12.75 -6.15
N GLU A 31 -9.71 12.85 -6.11
CA GLU A 31 -8.91 13.74 -6.96
C GLU A 31 -8.99 13.39 -8.46
N LEU A 32 -9.41 12.19 -8.83
CA LEU A 32 -9.67 11.82 -10.22
C LEU A 32 -10.97 12.44 -10.76
N GLY A 33 -11.78 13.07 -9.87
CA GLY A 33 -12.95 13.86 -10.24
C GLY A 33 -14.08 13.04 -10.86
N ASP A 34 -14.73 13.62 -11.88
CA ASP A 34 -15.83 13.00 -12.63
C ASP A 34 -15.36 12.47 -13.99
N GLU A 35 -14.06 12.33 -14.20
CA GLU A 35 -13.51 11.86 -15.45
C GLU A 35 -13.45 10.32 -15.49
N GLN A 36 -13.38 9.78 -16.72
CA GLN A 36 -13.28 8.34 -16.91
C GLN A 36 -11.89 7.81 -16.57
N VAL A 37 -11.85 6.67 -15.87
CA VAL A 37 -10.66 5.86 -15.67
C VAL A 37 -10.84 4.54 -16.41
N THR A 38 -10.01 4.33 -17.40
CA THR A 38 -10.05 3.11 -18.22
C THR A 38 -9.21 2.02 -17.56
N VAL A 39 -9.74 0.80 -17.52
CA VAL A 39 -9.02 -0.38 -17.04
C VAL A 39 -8.88 -1.41 -18.14
N GLY A 40 -7.64 -1.73 -18.49
CA GLY A 40 -7.29 -2.72 -19.52
C GLY A 40 -6.57 -3.94 -18.93
N VAL A 41 -6.31 -4.92 -19.78
CA VAL A 41 -5.53 -6.12 -19.47
C VAL A 41 -4.06 -5.90 -19.83
N THR A 42 -3.14 -6.34 -18.98
CA THR A 42 -1.76 -6.61 -19.39
C THR A 42 -1.49 -8.11 -19.39
N ALA A 43 -0.87 -8.59 -20.45
CA ALA A 43 -0.43 -9.99 -20.58
C ALA A 43 1.03 -10.20 -20.13
N SER A 44 1.65 -9.18 -19.53
CA SER A 44 3.03 -9.26 -19.05
C SER A 44 3.16 -10.32 -17.97
N ARG A 45 4.07 -11.27 -18.16
CA ARG A 45 4.37 -12.28 -17.12
C ARG A 45 5.14 -11.70 -15.92
N LYS A 46 5.68 -10.47 -16.06
CA LYS A 46 6.53 -9.83 -15.05
C LYS A 46 5.79 -8.79 -14.21
N LEU A 47 4.70 -8.22 -14.73
CA LEU A 47 4.01 -7.10 -14.10
C LEU A 47 2.63 -7.52 -13.61
N ASP A 48 2.24 -7.06 -12.45
CA ASP A 48 0.89 -7.20 -11.89
C ASP A 48 -0.04 -6.08 -12.40
N GLY A 49 0.54 -4.90 -12.66
CA GLY A 49 -0.14 -3.73 -13.20
C GLY A 49 0.79 -2.83 -14.02
N LEU A 50 0.21 -1.82 -14.66
CA LEU A 50 0.89 -0.79 -15.43
C LEU A 50 -0.06 0.40 -15.62
N ALA A 51 0.42 1.63 -15.39
CA ALA A 51 -0.35 2.84 -15.56
C ALA A 51 0.12 3.67 -16.75
N PHE A 52 -0.82 4.35 -17.39
CA PHE A 52 -0.64 5.35 -18.45
C PHE A 52 -1.32 6.64 -18.02
N PRO A 53 -0.65 7.48 -17.23
CA PRO A 53 -1.29 8.63 -16.59
C PRO A 53 -1.93 9.62 -17.57
N SER A 54 -1.27 9.90 -18.70
CA SER A 54 -1.78 10.82 -19.72
C SER A 54 -3.05 10.32 -20.42
N GLU A 55 -3.28 9.00 -20.42
CA GLU A 55 -4.43 8.35 -21.03
C GLU A 55 -5.52 8.02 -20.00
N ARG A 56 -5.26 8.27 -18.71
CA ARG A 56 -6.10 7.82 -17.59
C ARG A 56 -6.44 6.33 -17.69
N LEU A 57 -5.45 5.56 -18.07
CA LEU A 57 -5.54 4.12 -18.27
C LEU A 57 -4.64 3.40 -17.27
N ILE A 58 -5.19 2.40 -16.62
CA ILE A 58 -4.41 1.37 -15.94
C ILE A 58 -4.62 0.03 -16.62
N ARG A 59 -3.60 -0.82 -16.64
CA ARG A 59 -3.69 -2.20 -17.10
C ARG A 59 -3.35 -3.12 -15.95
N LEU A 60 -4.15 -4.14 -15.72
CA LEU A 60 -3.97 -5.12 -14.67
C LEU A 60 -3.81 -6.52 -15.26
N ASN A 61 -3.12 -7.40 -14.53
CA ASN A 61 -2.95 -8.79 -14.90
C ASN A 61 -3.90 -9.70 -14.11
N PRO A 62 -5.11 -10.01 -14.62
CA PRO A 62 -6.07 -10.83 -13.90
C PRO A 62 -5.71 -12.33 -13.88
N TYR A 63 -4.68 -12.74 -14.64
CA TYR A 63 -4.31 -14.16 -14.79
C TYR A 63 -3.22 -14.60 -13.83
N ARG A 64 -2.50 -13.65 -13.24
CA ARG A 64 -1.32 -13.96 -12.43
C ARG A 64 -1.67 -14.46 -11.04
N ARG A 65 -2.83 -14.06 -10.52
CA ARG A 65 -3.30 -14.41 -9.18
C ARG A 65 -4.79 -14.71 -9.21
N LYS A 66 -5.27 -15.46 -8.21
CA LYS A 66 -6.71 -15.73 -8.05
C LYS A 66 -7.53 -14.44 -7.98
N GLN A 67 -6.96 -13.39 -7.37
CA GLN A 67 -7.55 -12.06 -7.27
C GLN A 67 -6.47 -11.01 -7.41
N VAL A 68 -6.76 -9.92 -8.11
CA VAL A 68 -5.89 -8.74 -8.16
C VAL A 68 -5.95 -8.04 -6.80
N PRO A 69 -4.82 -7.85 -6.11
CA PRO A 69 -4.82 -7.18 -4.81
C PRO A 69 -5.32 -5.73 -4.89
N TYR A 70 -5.96 -5.26 -3.83
CA TYR A 70 -6.31 -3.84 -3.71
C TYR A 70 -5.07 -2.95 -3.74
N PHE A 71 -3.98 -3.41 -3.12
CA PHE A 71 -2.70 -2.70 -3.18
C PHE A 71 -2.26 -2.45 -4.62
N THR A 72 -2.26 -3.48 -5.47
CA THR A 72 -1.91 -3.34 -6.89
C THR A 72 -2.83 -2.34 -7.60
N ILE A 73 -4.15 -2.43 -7.40
CA ILE A 73 -5.11 -1.48 -8.00
C ILE A 73 -4.82 -0.06 -7.51
N GLY A 74 -4.64 0.13 -6.20
CA GLY A 74 -4.35 1.43 -5.61
C GLY A 74 -3.02 2.02 -6.08
N HIS A 75 -1.99 1.19 -6.25
CA HIS A 75 -0.68 1.59 -6.78
C HIS A 75 -0.81 2.15 -8.21
N GLU A 76 -1.51 1.43 -9.10
CA GLU A 76 -1.71 1.91 -10.47
C GLU A 76 -2.60 3.16 -10.54
N LEU A 77 -3.64 3.25 -9.71
CA LEU A 77 -4.45 4.46 -9.59
C LEU A 77 -3.63 5.65 -9.04
N THR A 78 -2.68 5.38 -8.15
CA THR A 78 -1.78 6.40 -7.60
C THR A 78 -0.88 6.99 -8.67
N HIS A 79 -0.46 6.22 -9.67
CA HIS A 79 0.27 6.76 -10.83
C HIS A 79 -0.56 7.78 -11.62
N LEU A 80 -1.89 7.65 -11.68
CA LEU A 80 -2.74 8.62 -12.39
C LEU A 80 -2.73 10.01 -11.73
N VAL A 81 -2.40 10.08 -10.43
CA VAL A 81 -2.30 11.34 -9.69
C VAL A 81 -0.84 11.84 -9.58
N GLN A 82 0.08 11.21 -10.31
CA GLN A 82 1.46 11.67 -10.53
C GLN A 82 1.61 12.36 -11.89
N PRO A 83 2.62 13.23 -12.10
CA PRO A 83 2.99 13.68 -13.44
C PRO A 83 3.33 12.48 -14.38
N PRO A 84 2.96 12.49 -15.65
CA PRO A 84 2.28 13.53 -16.41
C PRO A 84 0.74 13.57 -16.30
N GLY A 85 0.12 12.75 -15.43
CA GLY A 85 -1.29 12.85 -15.11
C GLY A 85 -1.59 14.08 -14.24
N LEU A 86 -2.24 13.87 -13.08
CA LEU A 86 -2.46 14.95 -12.12
C LEU A 86 -1.19 15.14 -11.27
N PRO A 87 -0.55 16.35 -11.25
CA PRO A 87 0.70 16.55 -10.53
C PRO A 87 0.50 16.77 -9.02
N LEU A 88 -0.29 15.91 -8.37
CA LEU A 88 -0.66 16.06 -6.96
C LEU A 88 0.38 15.45 -6.02
N ILE A 89 1.05 14.41 -6.47
CA ILE A 89 2.10 13.72 -5.70
C ILE A 89 3.38 13.61 -6.53
N PRO A 90 4.57 13.44 -5.90
CA PRO A 90 5.81 13.28 -6.64
C PRO A 90 5.83 12.01 -7.50
N SER A 91 6.53 12.05 -8.61
CA SER A 91 6.75 10.89 -9.47
C SER A 91 7.60 9.83 -8.79
N GLY A 92 7.37 8.58 -9.13
CA GLY A 92 8.22 7.43 -8.79
C GLY A 92 7.46 6.33 -8.04
N GLU A 93 7.98 5.13 -8.12
CA GLU A 93 7.37 3.89 -7.61
C GLU A 93 7.28 3.87 -6.08
N VAL A 94 8.36 4.27 -5.39
CA VAL A 94 8.38 4.34 -3.92
C VAL A 94 7.32 5.33 -3.41
N GLN A 95 7.12 6.44 -4.13
CA GLN A 95 6.07 7.39 -3.82
C GLN A 95 4.68 6.77 -4.01
N CYS A 96 4.47 6.00 -5.08
CA CYS A 96 3.22 5.27 -5.27
C CYS A 96 2.93 4.34 -4.10
N ASP A 97 3.90 3.54 -3.67
CA ASP A 97 3.73 2.66 -2.51
C ASP A 97 3.37 3.45 -1.25
N ILE A 98 4.10 4.53 -0.95
CA ILE A 98 3.86 5.36 0.24
C ILE A 98 2.45 5.95 0.23
N TRP A 99 2.02 6.56 -0.89
CA TRP A 99 0.71 7.20 -1.00
C TRP A 99 -0.44 6.20 -1.00
N THR A 100 -0.26 5.06 -1.66
CA THR A 100 -1.25 3.96 -1.66
C THR A 100 -1.47 3.45 -0.24
N LEU A 101 -0.39 3.11 0.49
CA LEU A 101 -0.50 2.63 1.87
C LEU A 101 -1.07 3.68 2.82
N ALA A 102 -0.67 4.95 2.68
CA ALA A 102 -1.15 6.04 3.52
C ALA A 102 -2.66 6.29 3.34
N ARG A 103 -3.20 6.08 2.14
CA ARG A 103 -4.55 6.45 1.71
C ARG A 103 -5.63 5.75 2.54
N ASP A 104 -5.70 4.43 2.47
CA ASP A 104 -6.77 3.68 3.12
C ASP A 104 -6.32 2.27 3.56
N PRO A 105 -6.86 1.73 4.67
CA PRO A 105 -6.60 0.35 5.08
C PRO A 105 -6.94 -0.72 4.04
N LEU A 106 -7.82 -0.41 3.08
CA LEU A 106 -8.18 -1.31 1.98
C LEU A 106 -6.95 -1.78 1.21
N PHE A 107 -5.92 -0.92 1.11
CA PHE A 107 -4.69 -1.18 0.35
C PHE A 107 -3.61 -1.91 1.16
N LEU A 108 -3.96 -2.49 2.29
CA LEU A 108 -3.02 -3.25 3.13
C LEU A 108 -3.04 -4.76 2.87
N ASP A 109 -3.76 -5.22 1.87
CA ASP A 109 -3.94 -6.63 1.58
C ASP A 109 -2.68 -7.31 0.99
N GLU A 110 -1.71 -6.51 0.52
CA GLU A 110 -0.43 -6.98 0.02
C GLU A 110 0.74 -6.10 0.47
N LYS A 111 1.94 -6.72 0.60
CA LYS A 111 3.19 -6.02 0.90
C LYS A 111 3.59 -5.13 -0.29
N PRO A 112 4.06 -3.88 -0.05
CA PRO A 112 4.55 -3.01 -1.11
C PRO A 112 5.74 -3.62 -1.85
N CYS A 113 5.88 -3.25 -3.14
CA CYS A 113 6.90 -3.79 -4.02
C CYS A 113 8.19 -2.95 -4.03
N TYR A 114 8.08 -1.63 -3.95
CA TYR A 114 9.18 -0.69 -4.11
C TYR A 114 9.60 -0.01 -2.80
N LEU A 115 8.66 0.13 -1.87
CA LEU A 115 9.01 0.53 -0.51
C LEU A 115 9.62 -0.67 0.21
N GLU A 116 10.91 -0.59 0.47
CA GLU A 116 11.65 -1.62 1.20
C GLU A 116 11.11 -1.73 2.64
N VAL A 117 10.49 -2.87 2.93
CA VAL A 117 9.96 -3.21 4.25
C VAL A 117 10.58 -4.53 4.68
N ASP A 118 11.30 -4.52 5.80
CA ASP A 118 12.05 -5.68 6.28
C ASP A 118 11.15 -6.68 7.00
N CYS A 119 10.25 -7.29 6.24
CA CYS A 119 9.44 -8.41 6.71
C CYS A 119 9.15 -9.40 5.57
N ASP A 120 8.99 -10.67 5.93
CA ASP A 120 8.45 -11.69 5.02
C ASP A 120 7.01 -11.31 4.63
N GLY A 121 6.66 -11.52 3.35
CA GLY A 121 5.30 -11.27 2.85
C GLY A 121 4.20 -12.01 3.65
N ARG A 122 4.52 -13.20 4.20
CA ARG A 122 3.60 -13.96 5.06
C ARG A 122 3.32 -13.26 6.40
N LYS A 123 4.26 -12.44 6.86
CA LYS A 123 4.14 -11.67 8.10
C LYS A 123 3.57 -10.26 7.86
N TRP A 124 3.41 -9.86 6.60
CA TRP A 124 2.97 -8.52 6.22
C TRP A 124 1.77 -8.02 7.02
N ARG A 125 0.73 -8.86 7.13
CA ARG A 125 -0.51 -8.49 7.83
C ARG A 125 -0.32 -8.02 9.28
N ARG A 126 0.74 -8.49 9.97
CA ARG A 126 1.05 -8.08 11.35
C ARG A 126 1.61 -6.66 11.41
N HIS A 127 2.30 -6.24 10.35
CA HIS A 127 3.02 -4.97 10.30
C HIS A 127 2.31 -3.91 9.47
N ALA A 128 1.35 -4.30 8.64
CA ALA A 128 0.71 -3.45 7.64
C ALA A 128 0.15 -2.13 8.21
N HIS A 129 -0.53 -2.19 9.35
CA HIS A 129 -1.09 -1.00 10.00
C HIS A 129 0.00 -0.07 10.57
N ALA A 130 1.06 -0.62 11.15
CA ALA A 130 2.19 0.19 11.64
C ALA A 130 2.94 0.86 10.48
N VAL A 131 3.20 0.11 9.41
CA VAL A 131 3.82 0.65 8.19
C VAL A 131 2.94 1.74 7.56
N ARG A 132 1.62 1.52 7.49
CA ARG A 132 0.67 2.53 7.02
C ARG A 132 0.77 3.83 7.83
N GLU A 133 0.82 3.72 9.14
CA GLU A 133 0.91 4.92 9.99
C GLU A 133 2.23 5.68 9.77
N LEU A 134 3.34 4.96 9.56
CA LEU A 134 4.60 5.58 9.18
C LEU A 134 4.52 6.25 7.80
N CYS A 135 3.85 5.63 6.82
CA CYS A 135 3.60 6.24 5.51
C CYS A 135 2.75 7.51 5.61
N ARG A 136 1.69 7.51 6.43
CA ARG A 136 0.87 8.71 6.69
C ARG A 136 1.70 9.86 7.24
N ARG A 137 2.51 9.59 8.26
CA ARG A 137 3.42 10.59 8.83
C ARG A 137 4.45 11.09 7.82
N ALA A 138 4.97 10.19 6.97
CA ALA A 138 5.89 10.59 5.90
C ALA A 138 5.24 11.57 4.92
N VAL A 139 3.98 11.35 4.53
CA VAL A 139 3.20 12.26 3.68
C VAL A 139 3.02 13.63 4.36
N GLU A 140 2.73 13.66 5.67
CA GLU A 140 2.62 14.91 6.44
C GLU A 140 3.97 15.65 6.51
N ILE A 141 5.06 14.91 6.79
CA ILE A 141 6.42 15.48 6.86
C ILE A 141 6.83 16.08 5.53
N ARG A 142 6.44 15.47 4.41
CA ARG A 142 6.76 15.99 3.07
C ARG A 142 6.35 17.45 2.87
N GLN A 143 5.28 17.91 3.49
CA GLN A 143 4.83 19.31 3.38
C GLN A 143 5.91 20.30 3.84
N ARG A 144 6.82 19.87 4.71
CA ARG A 144 7.88 20.70 5.32
C ARG A 144 9.28 20.23 4.99
N ASN A 145 9.45 18.95 4.59
CA ASN A 145 10.76 18.34 4.38
C ASN A 145 10.76 17.40 3.16
N ARG A 146 11.53 17.76 2.14
CA ARG A 146 11.68 16.93 0.92
C ARG A 146 12.39 15.59 1.17
N ARG A 147 13.10 15.43 2.30
CA ARG A 147 13.78 14.18 2.69
C ARG A 147 12.88 13.20 3.44
N TYR A 148 11.56 13.31 3.31
CA TYR A 148 10.59 12.47 3.99
C TYR A 148 10.76 10.96 3.74
N ILE A 149 11.27 10.55 2.56
CA ILE A 149 11.56 9.14 2.26
C ILE A 149 12.73 8.63 3.11
N VAL A 150 13.77 9.44 3.31
CA VAL A 150 14.91 9.09 4.18
C VAL A 150 14.41 8.90 5.59
N TRP A 151 13.62 9.86 6.10
CA TRP A 151 12.97 9.76 7.40
C TRP A 151 12.14 8.49 7.55
N LEU A 152 11.34 8.16 6.51
CA LEU A 152 10.50 6.96 6.53
C LEU A 152 11.34 5.69 6.62
N ARG A 153 12.40 5.58 5.81
CA ARG A 153 13.30 4.43 5.82
C ARG A 153 13.97 4.24 7.19
N GLU A 154 14.42 5.32 7.83
CA GLU A 154 14.97 5.28 9.19
C GLU A 154 13.92 4.75 10.18
N ARG A 155 12.67 5.25 10.13
CA ARG A 155 11.60 4.79 11.04
C ARG A 155 11.16 3.35 10.77
N LEU A 156 11.16 2.91 9.53
CA LEU A 156 10.91 1.50 9.19
C LEU A 156 12.04 0.62 9.74
N SER A 157 13.30 1.02 9.56
CA SER A 157 14.45 0.31 10.12
C SER A 157 14.35 0.21 11.65
N ASP A 158 14.08 1.33 12.34
CA ASP A 158 13.88 1.33 13.78
C ASP A 158 12.75 0.39 14.22
N TYR A 159 11.65 0.36 13.48
CA TYR A 159 10.49 -0.47 13.78
C TYR A 159 10.80 -1.96 13.66
N PHE A 160 11.52 -2.37 12.61
CA PHE A 160 11.78 -3.80 12.35
C PHE A 160 13.01 -4.33 13.10
N HIS A 161 13.96 -3.47 13.51
CA HIS A 161 15.16 -3.86 14.26
C HIS A 161 15.10 -3.53 15.75
N ARG A 162 13.96 -3.03 16.23
CA ARG A 162 13.77 -2.82 17.67
C ARG A 162 13.76 -4.19 18.35
N PRO A 163 14.63 -4.46 19.36
CA PRO A 163 14.52 -5.67 20.14
C PRO A 163 13.12 -5.74 20.75
N GLU A 164 12.45 -6.89 20.62
CA GLU A 164 11.18 -7.12 21.31
C GLU A 164 11.43 -6.86 22.80
N PRO A 165 10.58 -6.07 23.49
CA PRO A 165 10.67 -5.96 24.93
C PRO A 165 10.62 -7.39 25.50
N GLU A 166 11.65 -7.77 26.27
CA GLU A 166 11.66 -9.05 26.98
C GLU A 166 10.30 -9.20 27.68
N GLN A 167 9.50 -10.15 27.22
CA GLN A 167 8.27 -10.48 27.94
C GLN A 167 8.75 -11.00 29.30
N PRO A 168 8.35 -10.34 30.43
CA PRO A 168 8.65 -10.90 31.74
C PRO A 168 8.14 -12.33 31.77
N SER A 169 9.05 -13.26 32.05
CA SER A 169 8.70 -14.67 32.16
C SER A 169 7.57 -14.81 33.20
N LEU A 170 6.45 -15.37 32.80
CA LEU A 170 5.35 -15.68 33.71
C LEU A 170 5.77 -16.63 34.87
N PHE A 171 7.01 -17.12 34.81
CA PHE A 171 7.60 -18.04 35.78
C PHE A 171 8.64 -17.37 36.69
N ASP A 172 8.96 -16.08 36.53
CA ASP A 172 9.80 -15.33 37.45
C ASP A 172 9.02 -14.83 38.68
N THR A 173 8.30 -15.74 39.31
CA THR A 173 7.82 -15.55 40.68
C THR A 173 8.95 -15.96 41.64
N THR A 174 9.91 -15.08 41.86
CA THR A 174 10.77 -15.18 43.04
C THR A 174 9.88 -14.97 44.28
N PRO A 175 9.74 -15.96 45.17
CA PRO A 175 8.92 -15.77 46.36
C PRO A 175 9.54 -14.67 47.24
N PRO A 176 8.73 -13.81 47.90
CA PRO A 176 9.25 -12.78 48.77
C PRO A 176 10.02 -13.44 49.93
N ASP A 177 11.25 -12.99 50.07
CA ASP A 177 12.19 -13.41 51.13
C ASP A 177 11.50 -13.23 52.51
N ALA A 178 11.22 -14.36 53.17
CA ALA A 178 10.69 -14.36 54.52
C ALA A 178 11.81 -13.90 55.49
N THR A 179 11.90 -12.63 55.70
CA THR A 179 12.81 -12.02 56.72
C THR A 179 12.45 -12.59 58.09
N ARG A 180 13.32 -13.43 58.58
CA ARG A 180 13.43 -13.88 59.93
C ARG A 180 13.48 -12.70 60.90
N THR A 181 12.43 -12.60 61.73
CA THR A 181 12.52 -11.83 62.99
C THR A 181 13.09 -12.73 64.08
N ALA A 182 14.20 -12.33 64.62
CA ALA A 182 14.70 -12.80 65.91
C ALA A 182 14.79 -11.60 66.86
#